data_f7264b439e5b8439aa9f3c37f148e846
#
_entry.id   f7264b439e5b8439aa9f3c37f148e846
#
_cell.length_a   1.000
_cell.length_b   1.000
_cell.length_c   1.000
_cell.angle_alpha   90.00
_cell.angle_beta   90.00
_cell.angle_gamma   90.00
#
_symmetry.space_group_name_H-M   'P 1'
#
loop_
_entity.id
_entity.type
_entity.pdbx_description
1 polymer ?
#
loop_
_entity_poly.entity_id
_entity_poly.type
_entity_poly.pdbx_seq_one_letter_code
_entity_poly.pdbx_strand_id
1 'polypeptide(L)'
;MQFRIISDLHVDINGKYYSKFKFDPNSYYLIAGDIAGNRHKAEEFLHYHMNQGKLKNGIFIEGNHMGYDYDWQEADNTKEACYAYLAEQFPLTSNVSFMENNFKEIPDENIIIVGCTLYTDYEAFGNRELGMKIGEAYLNDFRYVHTYSNLGGDRLVTALDYEKWHKQSLQFIAQMCESNSTSKIVVVTHHGPSKQSLSTEYVADLLSSSYVSDLEDFILSHKNIKLWVHGHVHRLFDYYIGNCHVVANPFGYYNENGMKLTQPIGKIIEV
;
A
#
# COMPACT_ATOMS: atom_id res chain seq x y z
N MET A 1 -11.70 -17.96 -1.31
CA MET A 1 -11.79 -17.04 -0.16
C MET A 1 -12.22 -15.65 -0.60
N GLN A 2 -12.99 -14.92 0.24
CA GLN A 2 -13.36 -13.53 -0.05
C GLN A 2 -12.54 -12.55 0.78
N PHE A 3 -12.04 -11.52 0.12
CA PHE A 3 -11.34 -10.40 0.74
C PHE A 3 -12.15 -9.12 0.62
N ARG A 4 -11.98 -8.21 1.57
CA ARG A 4 -12.51 -6.86 1.50
C ARG A 4 -11.36 -5.87 1.35
N ILE A 5 -11.34 -5.15 0.24
CA ILE A 5 -10.23 -4.31 -0.21
C ILE A 5 -10.54 -2.85 0.07
N ILE A 6 -9.60 -2.14 0.67
CA ILE A 6 -9.66 -0.70 0.92
C ILE A 6 -8.24 -0.11 0.97
N SER A 7 -8.09 1.16 0.66
CA SER A 7 -6.86 1.94 0.82
C SER A 7 -7.14 3.42 1.05
N ASP A 8 -6.10 4.19 1.31
CA ASP A 8 -6.13 5.66 1.32
C ASP A 8 -7.22 6.22 2.24
N LEU A 9 -7.26 5.75 3.48
CA LEU A 9 -8.26 6.18 4.47
C LEU A 9 -8.01 7.59 4.97
N HIS A 10 -6.73 8.01 5.04
CA HIS A 10 -6.29 9.34 5.47
C HIS A 10 -7.07 9.85 6.68
N VAL A 11 -7.12 9.03 7.74
CA VAL A 11 -7.95 9.32 8.91
C VAL A 11 -7.54 10.57 9.66
N ASP A 12 -6.31 11.03 9.52
CA ASP A 12 -5.81 12.30 10.02
C ASP A 12 -6.42 13.50 9.29
N ILE A 13 -6.61 13.41 7.98
CA ILE A 13 -7.26 14.42 7.15
C ILE A 13 -8.78 14.28 7.24
N ASN A 14 -9.27 13.04 7.20
CA ASN A 14 -10.69 12.68 7.25
C ASN A 14 -11.22 12.51 8.69
N GLY A 15 -10.53 13.05 9.71
CA GLY A 15 -10.72 12.77 11.13
C GLY A 15 -12.15 12.85 11.66
N LYS A 16 -13.01 13.72 11.09
CA LYS A 16 -14.44 13.78 11.44
C LYS A 16 -15.22 12.51 11.10
N TYR A 17 -14.65 11.59 10.30
CA TYR A 17 -15.24 10.30 9.92
C TYR A 17 -14.62 9.11 10.63
N TYR A 18 -13.61 9.31 11.46
CA TYR A 18 -12.87 8.27 12.17
C TYR A 18 -13.79 7.18 12.77
N SER A 19 -14.76 7.57 13.57
CA SER A 19 -15.71 6.64 14.21
C SER A 19 -16.83 6.16 13.29
N LYS A 20 -16.98 6.76 12.10
CA LYS A 20 -18.04 6.41 11.14
C LYS A 20 -17.63 5.31 10.19
N PHE A 21 -16.33 5.03 10.04
CA PHE A 21 -15.87 3.89 9.29
C PHE A 21 -16.45 2.60 9.90
N LYS A 22 -17.02 1.76 9.06
CA LYS A 22 -17.61 0.49 9.48
C LYS A 22 -16.81 -0.65 8.88
N PHE A 23 -16.32 -1.53 9.73
CA PHE A 23 -15.73 -2.79 9.32
C PHE A 23 -16.73 -3.93 9.54
N ASP A 24 -16.68 -4.94 8.69
CA ASP A 24 -17.43 -6.17 8.82
C ASP A 24 -16.58 -7.19 9.58
N PRO A 25 -16.99 -7.64 10.78
CA PRO A 25 -16.20 -8.56 11.59
C PRO A 25 -16.04 -9.95 10.99
N ASN A 26 -16.78 -10.29 9.94
CA ASN A 26 -16.72 -11.58 9.26
C ASN A 26 -15.84 -11.52 7.98
N SER A 27 -15.30 -10.35 7.64
CA SER A 27 -14.46 -10.16 6.47
C SER A 27 -12.97 -10.19 6.82
N TYR A 28 -12.14 -10.66 5.86
CA TYR A 28 -10.71 -10.50 5.89
C TYR A 28 -10.32 -9.25 5.08
N TYR A 29 -9.69 -8.28 5.71
CA TYR A 29 -9.36 -7.01 5.08
C TYR A 29 -7.96 -7.01 4.48
N LEU A 30 -7.83 -6.47 3.26
CA LEU A 30 -6.57 -6.07 2.64
C LEU A 30 -6.55 -4.54 2.56
N ILE A 31 -5.76 -3.91 3.42
CA ILE A 31 -5.68 -2.45 3.52
C ILE A 31 -4.39 -2.00 2.83
N ALA A 32 -4.53 -1.47 1.62
CA ALA A 32 -3.41 -1.18 0.73
C ALA A 32 -2.78 0.21 0.96
N GLY A 33 -2.47 0.50 2.22
CA GLY A 33 -1.69 1.68 2.63
C GLY A 33 -2.51 2.94 2.90
N ASP A 34 -1.80 3.95 3.36
CA ASP A 34 -2.28 5.30 3.62
C ASP A 34 -3.49 5.36 4.56
N ILE A 35 -3.39 4.65 5.69
CA ILE A 35 -4.40 4.73 6.76
C ILE A 35 -4.37 6.15 7.37
N ALA A 36 -3.18 6.68 7.61
CA ALA A 36 -2.95 8.05 8.12
C ALA A 36 -1.58 8.57 7.67
N GLY A 37 -1.32 9.85 7.82
CA GLY A 37 0.00 10.48 7.65
C GLY A 37 0.89 10.40 8.91
N ASN A 38 0.56 9.52 9.87
CA ASN A 38 1.28 9.33 11.12
C ASN A 38 1.03 7.91 11.65
N ARG A 39 2.10 7.21 12.06
CA ARG A 39 2.04 5.82 12.55
C ARG A 39 1.15 5.65 13.79
N HIS A 40 1.17 6.61 14.72
CA HIS A 40 0.36 6.55 15.94
C HIS A 40 -1.14 6.76 15.66
N LYS A 41 -1.47 7.65 14.73
CA LYS A 41 -2.88 7.82 14.29
C LYS A 41 -3.40 6.59 13.57
N ALA A 42 -2.56 5.94 12.76
CA ALA A 42 -2.90 4.67 12.13
C ALA A 42 -3.14 3.57 13.17
N GLU A 43 -2.22 3.44 14.15
CA GLU A 43 -2.36 2.52 15.27
C GLU A 43 -3.64 2.77 16.06
N GLU A 44 -3.87 4.02 16.52
CA GLU A 44 -5.06 4.39 17.28
C GLU A 44 -6.35 4.03 16.53
N PHE A 45 -6.41 4.31 15.23
CA PHE A 45 -7.54 3.98 14.38
C PHE A 45 -7.78 2.48 14.30
N LEU A 46 -6.74 1.69 14.03
CA LEU A 46 -6.85 0.24 13.94
C LEU A 46 -7.27 -0.38 15.28
N HIS A 47 -6.61 0.01 16.36
CA HIS A 47 -6.95 -0.47 17.71
C HIS A 47 -8.38 -0.08 18.13
N TYR A 48 -8.84 1.12 17.80
CA TYR A 48 -10.22 1.52 18.05
C TYR A 48 -11.22 0.56 17.42
N HIS A 49 -11.03 0.17 16.15
CA HIS A 49 -11.94 -0.75 15.47
C HIS A 49 -11.75 -2.21 15.89
N MET A 50 -10.53 -2.62 16.21
CA MET A 50 -10.23 -3.95 16.75
C MET A 50 -10.87 -4.13 18.14
N ASN A 51 -10.72 -3.18 19.05
CA ASN A 51 -11.28 -3.21 20.40
C ASN A 51 -12.81 -3.22 20.41
N GLN A 52 -13.46 -2.68 19.39
CA GLN A 52 -14.90 -2.79 19.21
C GLN A 52 -15.33 -4.12 18.57
N GLY A 53 -14.39 -5.01 18.25
CA GLY A 53 -14.67 -6.28 17.59
C GLY A 53 -15.19 -6.15 16.16
N LYS A 54 -14.93 -4.99 15.50
CA LYS A 54 -15.37 -4.72 14.12
C LYS A 54 -14.32 -5.12 13.10
N LEU A 55 -13.05 -4.76 13.31
CA LEU A 55 -11.91 -5.20 12.49
C LEU A 55 -11.25 -6.38 13.20
N LYS A 56 -11.52 -7.60 12.71
CA LYS A 56 -11.04 -8.83 13.38
C LYS A 56 -9.90 -9.49 12.63
N ASN A 57 -9.90 -9.46 11.31
CA ASN A 57 -8.91 -10.17 10.49
C ASN A 57 -8.49 -9.30 9.32
N GLY A 58 -7.22 -9.26 9.03
CA GLY A 58 -6.69 -8.56 7.87
C GLY A 58 -5.19 -8.33 7.92
N ILE A 59 -4.70 -7.75 6.86
CA ILE A 59 -3.36 -7.19 6.77
C ILE A 59 -3.45 -5.73 6.34
N PHE A 60 -2.43 -4.97 6.68
CA PHE A 60 -2.23 -3.65 6.13
C PHE A 60 -0.74 -3.41 5.81
N ILE A 61 -0.51 -2.52 4.87
CA ILE A 61 0.81 -2.02 4.51
C ILE A 61 0.88 -0.53 4.84
N GLU A 62 2.09 0.04 4.83
CA GLU A 62 2.29 1.44 5.23
C GLU A 62 1.68 2.43 4.23
N GLY A 63 2.08 2.36 2.97
CA GLY A 63 1.92 3.44 2.00
C GLY A 63 3.03 4.49 2.11
N ASN A 64 2.89 5.64 1.44
CA ASN A 64 3.89 6.70 1.52
C ASN A 64 3.58 7.74 2.61
N HIS A 65 2.31 7.97 2.92
CA HIS A 65 1.88 9.00 3.87
C HIS A 65 2.22 8.68 5.32
N MET A 66 2.25 7.42 5.77
CA MET A 66 2.60 7.12 7.17
C MET A 66 4.01 7.56 7.54
N GLY A 67 4.91 7.64 6.56
CA GLY A 67 6.26 8.17 6.72
C GLY A 67 6.34 9.71 6.79
N TYR A 68 5.24 10.45 6.62
CA TYR A 68 5.25 11.92 6.70
C TYR A 68 5.43 12.42 8.12
N ASP A 69 4.92 11.70 9.08
CA ASP A 69 5.01 11.88 10.53
C ASP A 69 5.06 13.37 10.97
N TYR A 70 3.95 14.08 10.75
CA TYR A 70 3.84 15.54 10.97
C TYR A 70 4.07 15.98 12.42
N ASP A 71 4.09 15.06 13.39
CA ASP A 71 4.37 15.34 14.78
C ASP A 71 5.86 15.11 15.11
N TRP A 72 6.70 16.08 14.79
CA TRP A 72 8.15 16.15 14.98
C TRP A 72 8.65 15.98 16.42
N GLN A 73 7.89 15.39 17.31
CA GLN A 73 8.25 15.23 18.72
C GLN A 73 9.00 13.92 19.02
N GLU A 74 9.13 13.03 18.03
CA GLU A 74 9.82 11.77 18.22
C GLU A 74 11.30 11.86 17.86
N ALA A 75 12.13 11.15 18.63
CA ALA A 75 13.58 11.13 18.45
C ALA A 75 14.02 10.44 17.14
N ASP A 76 13.16 9.63 16.53
CA ASP A 76 13.43 8.91 15.29
C ASP A 76 12.15 8.82 14.42
N ASN A 77 12.11 9.64 13.37
CA ASN A 77 11.02 9.73 12.41
C ASN A 77 11.39 9.14 11.04
N THR A 78 12.37 8.25 11.01
CA THR A 78 12.74 7.56 9.78
C THR A 78 11.68 6.53 9.38
N LYS A 79 11.61 6.25 8.08
CA LYS A 79 10.78 5.18 7.53
C LYS A 79 11.07 3.83 8.21
N GLU A 80 12.33 3.54 8.48
CA GLU A 80 12.77 2.31 9.14
C GLU A 80 12.24 2.23 10.58
N ALA A 81 12.24 3.35 11.32
CA ALA A 81 11.66 3.41 12.66
C ALA A 81 10.13 3.25 12.63
N CYS A 82 9.45 3.82 11.62
CA CYS A 82 8.03 3.61 11.40
C CYS A 82 7.71 2.13 11.17
N TYR A 83 8.50 1.44 10.34
CA TYR A 83 8.33 0.01 10.09
C TYR A 83 8.55 -0.82 11.35
N ALA A 84 9.63 -0.57 12.08
CA ALA A 84 9.91 -1.29 13.32
C ALA A 84 8.77 -1.14 14.33
N TYR A 85 8.27 0.07 14.48
CA TYR A 85 7.13 0.37 15.35
C TYR A 85 5.87 -0.38 14.94
N LEU A 86 5.45 -0.29 13.67
CA LEU A 86 4.24 -0.96 13.20
C LEU A 86 4.35 -2.49 13.26
N ALA A 87 5.53 -3.04 12.98
CA ALA A 87 5.78 -4.48 13.09
C ALA A 87 5.71 -4.98 14.55
N GLU A 88 6.10 -4.16 15.51
CA GLU A 88 5.97 -4.45 16.95
C GLU A 88 4.50 -4.40 17.39
N GLN A 89 3.76 -3.35 17.01
CA GLN A 89 2.36 -3.18 17.40
C GLN A 89 1.43 -4.18 16.71
N PHE A 90 1.72 -4.57 15.47
CA PHE A 90 0.90 -5.46 14.65
C PHE A 90 1.72 -6.61 14.05
N PRO A 91 2.26 -7.52 14.90
CA PRO A 91 3.11 -8.60 14.42
C PRO A 91 2.34 -9.56 13.49
N LEU A 92 3.05 -10.31 12.65
CA LEU A 92 2.47 -11.26 11.70
C LEU A 92 1.63 -12.37 12.36
N THR A 93 1.87 -12.63 13.64
CA THR A 93 1.07 -13.56 14.46
C THR A 93 -0.29 -13.01 14.87
N SER A 94 -0.51 -11.71 14.76
CA SER A 94 -1.77 -11.06 15.07
C SER A 94 -2.82 -11.29 13.98
N ASN A 95 -4.09 -11.18 14.37
CA ASN A 95 -5.21 -11.29 13.42
C ASN A 95 -5.24 -10.11 12.42
N VAL A 96 -4.86 -8.92 12.87
CA VAL A 96 -4.59 -7.75 12.01
C VAL A 96 -3.09 -7.51 12.07
N SER A 97 -2.41 -7.61 10.94
CA SER A 97 -0.94 -7.61 10.87
C SER A 97 -0.41 -6.55 9.93
N PHE A 98 0.68 -5.91 10.32
CA PHE A 98 1.47 -5.05 9.44
C PHE A 98 2.37 -5.88 8.54
N MET A 99 2.52 -5.44 7.28
CA MET A 99 3.40 -6.09 6.31
C MET A 99 4.20 -5.07 5.51
N GLU A 100 5.52 -5.30 5.43
CA GLU A 100 6.41 -4.62 4.49
C GLU A 100 7.50 -5.61 4.07
N ASN A 101 7.54 -5.92 2.78
CA ASN A 101 8.36 -7.02 2.24
C ASN A 101 8.21 -8.29 3.08
N ASN A 102 6.97 -8.65 3.33
CA ASN A 102 6.62 -9.79 4.16
C ASN A 102 5.39 -10.52 3.62
N PHE A 103 5.08 -11.69 4.16
CA PHE A 103 3.96 -12.51 3.70
C PHE A 103 3.17 -13.13 4.84
N LYS A 104 1.94 -13.52 4.55
CA LYS A 104 1.06 -14.28 5.45
C LYS A 104 0.39 -15.42 4.68
N GLU A 105 0.47 -16.62 5.22
CA GLU A 105 -0.16 -17.79 4.63
C GLU A 105 -1.60 -17.96 5.11
N ILE A 106 -2.46 -18.44 4.23
CA ILE A 106 -3.81 -18.92 4.51
C ILE A 106 -3.88 -20.36 3.98
N PRO A 107 -3.40 -21.34 4.77
CA PRO A 107 -3.17 -22.70 4.29
C PRO A 107 -4.42 -23.40 3.77
N ASP A 108 -5.57 -23.24 4.45
CA ASP A 108 -6.84 -23.87 4.08
C ASP A 108 -7.35 -23.45 2.69
N GLU A 109 -6.94 -22.28 2.20
CA GLU A 109 -7.32 -21.73 0.89
C GLU A 109 -6.20 -21.86 -0.17
N ASN A 110 -5.03 -22.36 0.24
CA ASN A 110 -3.80 -22.36 -0.55
C ASN A 110 -3.45 -20.97 -1.11
N ILE A 111 -3.53 -19.95 -0.23
CA ILE A 111 -3.27 -18.55 -0.55
C ILE A 111 -2.07 -18.06 0.25
N ILE A 112 -1.19 -17.31 -0.40
CA ILE A 112 -0.13 -16.53 0.22
C ILE A 112 -0.38 -15.05 -0.10
N ILE A 113 -0.53 -14.23 0.93
CA ILE A 113 -0.64 -12.79 0.83
C ILE A 113 0.77 -12.21 0.96
N VAL A 114 1.19 -11.40 0.00
CA VAL A 114 2.48 -10.70 -0.03
C VAL A 114 2.23 -9.21 0.04
N GLY A 115 2.83 -8.51 0.99
CA GLY A 115 2.59 -7.07 1.22
C GLY A 115 3.85 -6.23 1.22
N CYS A 116 3.80 -5.09 0.55
CA CYS A 116 4.84 -4.05 0.56
C CYS A 116 4.30 -2.72 0.03
N THR A 117 4.96 -1.61 0.36
CA THR A 117 4.62 -0.29 -0.20
C THR A 117 4.90 -0.23 -1.71
N LEU A 118 5.88 -0.97 -2.20
CA LEU A 118 6.38 -1.09 -3.57
C LEU A 118 7.16 0.14 -4.03
N TYR A 119 6.63 1.37 -3.86
CA TYR A 119 7.17 2.57 -4.51
C TYR A 119 7.23 2.45 -6.04
N THR A 120 8.09 3.21 -6.75
CA THR A 120 8.22 3.15 -8.21
C THR A 120 9.68 3.15 -8.65
N ASP A 121 9.91 2.68 -9.88
CA ASP A 121 11.19 2.75 -10.59
C ASP A 121 11.31 3.98 -11.52
N TYR A 122 10.21 4.75 -11.65
CA TYR A 122 10.09 5.90 -12.56
C TYR A 122 10.22 5.55 -14.06
N GLU A 123 10.22 4.27 -14.42
CA GLU A 123 10.42 3.79 -15.80
C GLU A 123 9.12 3.75 -16.63
N ALA A 124 7.94 3.87 -15.99
CA ALA A 124 6.64 3.66 -16.63
C ALA A 124 6.44 4.45 -17.95
N PHE A 125 7.10 5.60 -18.12
CA PHE A 125 6.99 6.47 -19.31
C PHE A 125 8.31 6.61 -20.09
N GLY A 126 9.31 5.76 -19.84
CA GLY A 126 10.55 5.69 -20.61
C GLY A 126 11.53 6.85 -20.39
N ASN A 127 11.29 7.70 -19.39
CA ASN A 127 12.20 8.79 -19.03
C ASN A 127 12.42 8.87 -17.52
N ARG A 128 13.11 7.86 -17.00
CA ARG A 128 13.38 7.67 -15.57
C ARG A 128 13.99 8.91 -14.90
N GLU A 129 15.04 9.50 -15.49
CA GLU A 129 15.72 10.65 -14.88
C GLU A 129 14.82 11.88 -14.74
N LEU A 130 13.98 12.12 -15.74
CA LEU A 130 13.03 13.22 -15.70
C LEU A 130 11.90 12.93 -14.74
N GLY A 131 11.39 11.70 -14.71
CA GLY A 131 10.39 11.24 -13.73
C GLY A 131 10.87 11.44 -12.31
N MET A 132 12.10 11.05 -11.97
CA MET A 132 12.72 11.27 -10.66
C MET A 132 12.78 12.75 -10.29
N LYS A 133 13.28 13.61 -11.18
CA LYS A 133 13.38 15.05 -10.94
C LYS A 133 12.01 15.70 -10.72
N ILE A 134 11.00 15.28 -11.48
CA ILE A 134 9.64 15.78 -11.34
C ILE A 134 9.04 15.27 -10.03
N GLY A 135 9.20 13.99 -9.71
CA GLY A 135 8.78 13.43 -8.43
C GLY A 135 9.34 14.21 -7.25
N GLU A 136 10.67 14.38 -7.19
CA GLU A 136 11.34 15.14 -6.11
C GLU A 136 10.89 16.61 -6.03
N ALA A 137 10.53 17.23 -7.15
CA ALA A 137 10.09 18.62 -7.18
C ALA A 137 8.64 18.81 -6.68
N TYR A 138 7.77 17.84 -6.95
CA TYR A 138 6.32 18.03 -6.77
C TYR A 138 5.71 17.19 -5.66
N LEU A 139 6.24 15.99 -5.34
CA LEU A 139 5.68 15.16 -4.27
C LEU A 139 6.11 15.64 -2.89
N ASN A 140 5.18 15.59 -1.96
CA ASN A 140 5.42 15.90 -0.55
C ASN A 140 6.34 14.88 0.13
N ASP A 141 6.41 13.68 -0.38
CA ASP A 141 7.27 12.60 0.12
C ASP A 141 8.71 13.08 0.34
N PHE A 142 9.25 13.79 -0.65
CA PHE A 142 10.63 14.32 -0.63
C PHE A 142 10.83 15.55 0.27
N ARG A 143 9.77 15.99 0.95
CA ARG A 143 9.78 17.10 1.92
C ARG A 143 9.57 16.61 3.36
N TYR A 144 8.99 15.42 3.50
CA TYR A 144 8.56 14.93 4.83
C TYR A 144 9.12 13.57 5.20
N VAL A 145 9.38 12.66 4.23
CA VAL A 145 9.85 11.32 4.56
C VAL A 145 11.35 11.32 4.80
N HIS A 146 11.74 10.77 5.94
CA HIS A 146 13.13 10.61 6.33
C HIS A 146 13.59 9.14 6.28
N THR A 147 14.87 8.93 6.04
CA THR A 147 15.56 7.64 6.11
C THR A 147 16.93 7.80 6.73
N TYR A 148 17.55 6.71 7.19
CA TYR A 148 18.88 6.78 7.76
C TYR A 148 19.94 7.21 6.73
N SER A 149 20.85 8.06 7.19
CA SER A 149 22.01 8.47 6.42
C SER A 149 23.19 7.52 6.66
N ASN A 150 23.94 7.20 5.61
CA ASN A 150 25.19 6.44 5.73
C ASN A 150 26.28 7.19 6.52
N LEU A 151 26.12 8.49 6.75
CA LEU A 151 27.03 9.34 7.51
C LEU A 151 26.61 9.48 8.99
N GLY A 152 25.54 8.79 9.40
CA GLY A 152 24.92 8.92 10.72
C GLY A 152 23.77 9.92 10.71
N GLY A 153 22.78 9.70 11.62
CA GLY A 153 21.54 10.47 11.67
C GLY A 153 20.58 10.11 10.54
N ASP A 154 19.65 11.02 10.27
CA ASP A 154 18.64 10.89 9.23
C ASP A 154 18.80 11.95 8.13
N ARG A 155 18.12 11.72 7.03
CA ARG A 155 18.01 12.66 5.89
C ARG A 155 16.66 12.48 5.20
N LEU A 156 16.26 13.49 4.45
CA LEU A 156 15.14 13.34 3.52
C LEU A 156 15.42 12.23 2.50
N VAL A 157 14.38 11.52 2.11
CA VAL A 157 14.45 10.53 1.03
C VAL A 157 14.67 11.20 -0.31
N THR A 158 15.17 10.43 -1.26
CA THR A 158 15.36 10.82 -2.66
C THR A 158 14.62 9.83 -3.56
N ALA A 159 14.43 10.18 -4.83
CA ALA A 159 13.88 9.26 -5.83
C ALA A 159 14.73 7.99 -6.00
N LEU A 160 16.05 8.06 -5.75
CA LEU A 160 16.93 6.90 -5.75
C LEU A 160 16.64 5.93 -4.59
N ASP A 161 16.20 6.43 -3.44
CA ASP A 161 15.76 5.56 -2.34
C ASP A 161 14.49 4.81 -2.72
N TYR A 162 13.53 5.50 -3.34
CA TYR A 162 12.28 4.90 -3.82
C TYR A 162 12.54 3.82 -4.88
N GLU A 163 13.39 4.10 -5.85
CA GLU A 163 13.80 3.09 -6.84
C GLU A 163 14.49 1.88 -6.19
N LYS A 164 15.36 2.11 -5.21
CA LYS A 164 16.01 1.02 -4.45
C LYS A 164 14.99 0.16 -3.71
N TRP A 165 14.05 0.78 -3.01
CA TRP A 165 13.00 0.07 -2.29
C TRP A 165 12.04 -0.65 -3.25
N HIS A 166 11.72 -0.05 -4.38
CA HIS A 166 10.95 -0.71 -5.44
C HIS A 166 11.62 -2.00 -5.90
N LYS A 167 12.91 -1.94 -6.24
CA LYS A 167 13.68 -3.12 -6.67
C LYS A 167 13.71 -4.22 -5.61
N GLN A 168 13.88 -3.86 -4.35
CA GLN A 168 13.85 -4.81 -3.22
C GLN A 168 12.46 -5.47 -3.09
N SER A 169 11.41 -4.69 -3.15
CA SER A 169 10.03 -5.19 -3.05
C SER A 169 9.67 -6.09 -4.23
N LEU A 170 10.03 -5.69 -5.46
CA LEU A 170 9.77 -6.49 -6.65
C LEU A 170 10.53 -7.82 -6.62
N GLN A 171 11.80 -7.80 -6.18
CA GLN A 171 12.59 -9.03 -5.98
C GLN A 171 11.95 -9.94 -4.93
N PHE A 172 11.44 -9.39 -3.83
CA PHE A 172 10.75 -10.16 -2.80
C PHE A 172 9.46 -10.81 -3.35
N ILE A 173 8.63 -10.06 -4.09
CA ILE A 173 7.42 -10.60 -4.74
C ILE A 173 7.80 -11.74 -5.70
N ALA A 174 8.82 -11.55 -6.55
CA ALA A 174 9.29 -12.60 -7.46
C ALA A 174 9.69 -13.87 -6.72
N GLN A 175 10.52 -13.73 -5.67
CA GLN A 175 10.95 -14.85 -4.84
C GLN A 175 9.78 -15.61 -4.22
N MET A 176 8.75 -14.89 -3.74
CA MET A 176 7.55 -15.52 -3.19
C MET A 176 6.75 -16.28 -4.25
N CYS A 177 6.64 -15.73 -5.47
CA CYS A 177 5.98 -16.40 -6.58
C CYS A 177 6.70 -17.68 -7.01
N GLU A 178 8.03 -17.62 -7.14
CA GLU A 178 8.87 -18.75 -7.57
C GLU A 178 8.92 -19.88 -6.54
N SER A 179 9.10 -19.51 -5.26
CA SER A 179 9.18 -20.48 -4.15
C SER A 179 7.83 -21.16 -3.86
N ASN A 180 6.71 -20.58 -4.31
CA ASN A 180 5.37 -21.04 -4.02
C ASN A 180 4.53 -21.20 -5.31
N SER A 181 5.10 -21.85 -6.31
CA SER A 181 4.52 -21.95 -7.67
C SER A 181 3.15 -22.62 -7.74
N THR A 182 2.76 -23.40 -6.74
CA THR A 182 1.46 -24.11 -6.65
C THR A 182 0.41 -23.36 -5.83
N SER A 183 0.82 -22.33 -5.08
CA SER A 183 -0.09 -21.51 -4.29
C SER A 183 -0.63 -20.33 -5.09
N LYS A 184 -1.80 -19.85 -4.71
CA LYS A 184 -2.34 -18.58 -5.21
C LYS A 184 -1.65 -17.43 -4.48
N ILE A 185 -1.03 -16.52 -5.21
CA ILE A 185 -0.41 -15.32 -4.64
C ILE A 185 -1.39 -14.15 -4.73
N VAL A 186 -1.58 -13.48 -3.60
CA VAL A 186 -2.31 -12.22 -3.47
C VAL A 186 -1.29 -11.14 -3.13
N VAL A 187 -1.03 -10.21 -4.04
CA VAL A 187 -0.10 -9.11 -3.82
C VAL A 187 -0.86 -7.88 -3.36
N VAL A 188 -0.38 -7.25 -2.29
CA VAL A 188 -0.93 -6.00 -1.75
C VAL A 188 0.18 -4.96 -1.75
N THR A 189 0.02 -3.94 -2.59
CA THR A 189 0.98 -2.83 -2.69
C THR A 189 0.27 -1.49 -2.48
N HIS A 190 1.03 -0.43 -2.24
CA HIS A 190 0.45 0.91 -2.23
C HIS A 190 0.50 1.54 -3.62
N HIS A 191 1.68 1.57 -4.24
CA HIS A 191 1.82 2.07 -5.61
C HIS A 191 1.27 1.08 -6.64
N GLY A 192 0.76 1.61 -7.76
CA GLY A 192 0.10 0.81 -8.80
C GLY A 192 1.08 0.00 -9.66
N PRO A 193 0.71 -1.21 -10.10
CA PRO A 193 1.57 -2.09 -10.89
C PRO A 193 1.53 -1.82 -12.40
N SER A 194 0.67 -0.95 -12.89
CA SER A 194 0.46 -0.75 -14.33
C SER A 194 -0.06 0.65 -14.64
N LYS A 195 0.25 1.14 -15.83
CA LYS A 195 -0.33 2.37 -16.41
C LYS A 195 -1.85 2.30 -16.58
N GLN A 196 -2.45 1.11 -16.59
CA GLN A 196 -3.90 0.94 -16.58
C GLN A 196 -4.54 1.45 -15.26
N SER A 197 -3.75 1.62 -14.20
CA SER A 197 -4.18 2.26 -12.95
C SER A 197 -4.07 3.79 -12.96
N LEU A 198 -3.99 4.41 -14.11
CA LEU A 198 -4.05 5.86 -14.28
C LEU A 198 -5.31 6.27 -15.04
N SER A 199 -5.96 7.34 -14.62
CA SER A 199 -7.01 7.93 -15.42
C SER A 199 -6.44 8.54 -16.70
N THR A 200 -7.23 8.57 -17.77
CA THR A 200 -6.80 9.01 -19.11
C THR A 200 -6.19 10.42 -19.13
N GLU A 201 -6.57 11.27 -18.20
CA GLU A 201 -6.05 12.63 -18.05
C GLU A 201 -4.58 12.68 -17.57
N TYR A 202 -4.11 11.62 -16.88
CA TYR A 202 -2.77 11.54 -16.29
C TYR A 202 -1.80 10.64 -17.04
N VAL A 203 -2.25 9.91 -18.06
CA VAL A 203 -1.40 8.97 -18.82
C VAL A 203 -0.23 9.69 -19.55
N ALA A 204 -0.36 10.97 -19.83
CA ALA A 204 0.70 11.76 -20.47
C ALA A 204 1.51 12.62 -19.47
N ASP A 205 1.18 12.57 -18.18
CA ASP A 205 1.86 13.34 -17.14
C ASP A 205 3.08 12.56 -16.63
N LEU A 206 4.27 13.16 -16.73
CA LEU A 206 5.51 12.54 -16.25
C LEU A 206 5.53 12.36 -14.71
N LEU A 207 4.76 13.15 -13.94
CA LEU A 207 4.60 12.94 -12.52
C LEU A 207 3.93 11.59 -12.22
N SER A 208 3.14 11.06 -13.16
CA SER A 208 2.48 9.76 -13.02
C SER A 208 3.45 8.58 -12.90
N SER A 209 4.72 8.73 -13.31
CA SER A 209 5.78 7.76 -13.03
C SER A 209 6.11 7.60 -11.54
N SER A 210 5.64 8.52 -10.71
CA SER A 210 5.75 8.43 -9.24
C SER A 210 4.58 7.68 -8.60
N TYR A 211 3.56 7.32 -9.37
CA TYR A 211 2.35 6.66 -8.87
C TYR A 211 2.25 5.20 -9.28
N VAL A 212 2.80 4.85 -10.44
CA VAL A 212 2.72 3.50 -11.00
C VAL A 212 4.05 3.10 -11.64
N SER A 213 4.30 1.79 -11.68
CA SER A 213 5.33 1.15 -12.49
C SER A 213 4.69 0.36 -13.63
N ASP A 214 5.46 -0.07 -14.63
CA ASP A 214 4.99 -0.91 -15.72
C ASP A 214 5.39 -2.36 -15.49
N LEU A 215 4.60 -3.06 -14.66
CA LEU A 215 4.86 -4.44 -14.24
C LEU A 215 3.97 -5.47 -14.96
N GLU A 216 3.38 -5.13 -16.11
CA GLU A 216 2.47 -6.05 -16.82
C GLU A 216 3.19 -7.33 -17.23
N ASP A 217 4.39 -7.24 -17.82
CA ASP A 217 5.18 -8.41 -18.19
C ASP A 217 5.61 -9.24 -16.98
N PHE A 218 5.92 -8.59 -15.86
CA PHE A 218 6.20 -9.26 -14.60
C PHE A 218 4.98 -10.08 -14.14
N ILE A 219 3.79 -9.50 -14.14
CA ILE A 219 2.56 -10.17 -13.74
C ILE A 219 2.24 -11.33 -14.70
N LEU A 220 2.38 -11.14 -16.00
CA LEU A 220 2.13 -12.17 -17.00
C LEU A 220 3.10 -13.36 -16.89
N SER A 221 4.34 -13.13 -16.45
CA SER A 221 5.33 -14.19 -16.22
C SER A 221 5.07 -14.99 -14.93
N HIS A 222 4.39 -14.42 -13.93
CA HIS A 222 4.08 -15.06 -12.65
C HIS A 222 2.59 -15.46 -12.57
N LYS A 223 2.20 -16.53 -13.28
CA LYS A 223 0.80 -16.97 -13.47
C LYS A 223 0.08 -17.35 -12.16
N ASN A 224 0.80 -17.54 -11.07
CA ASN A 224 0.24 -17.81 -9.74
C ASN A 224 -0.20 -16.53 -9.00
N ILE A 225 0.14 -15.33 -9.47
CA ILE A 225 -0.47 -14.09 -8.98
C ILE A 225 -1.93 -14.06 -9.47
N LYS A 226 -2.87 -14.11 -8.53
CA LYS A 226 -4.32 -14.14 -8.81
C LYS A 226 -5.01 -12.82 -8.54
N LEU A 227 -4.49 -12.07 -7.58
CA LEU A 227 -5.01 -10.77 -7.20
C LEU A 227 -3.84 -9.81 -6.93
N TRP A 228 -3.96 -8.60 -7.44
CA TRP A 228 -3.08 -7.49 -7.09
C TRP A 228 -3.92 -6.33 -6.59
N VAL A 229 -3.74 -5.96 -5.33
CA VAL A 229 -4.46 -4.85 -4.70
C VAL A 229 -3.51 -3.67 -4.55
N HIS A 230 -3.99 -2.47 -4.89
CA HIS A 230 -3.18 -1.26 -4.67
C HIS A 230 -4.03 -0.05 -4.26
N GLY A 231 -3.38 1.04 -3.88
CA GLY A 231 -3.94 2.35 -3.53
C GLY A 231 -3.28 3.50 -4.30
N HIS A 232 -2.95 4.56 -3.60
CA HIS A 232 -2.16 5.73 -4.00
C HIS A 232 -2.79 6.65 -5.06
N VAL A 233 -3.40 6.10 -6.08
CA VAL A 233 -3.94 6.85 -7.22
C VAL A 233 -5.29 7.53 -6.93
N HIS A 234 -5.87 7.32 -5.75
CA HIS A 234 -7.17 7.85 -5.30
C HIS A 234 -8.31 7.68 -6.30
N ARG A 235 -8.26 6.65 -7.16
CA ARG A 235 -9.30 6.30 -8.14
C ARG A 235 -9.62 4.82 -8.07
N LEU A 236 -10.86 4.50 -8.39
CA LEU A 236 -11.35 3.12 -8.45
C LEU A 236 -10.86 2.45 -9.73
N PHE A 237 -10.14 1.34 -9.61
CA PHE A 237 -9.73 0.51 -10.73
C PHE A 237 -10.12 -0.94 -10.51
N ASP A 238 -10.47 -1.61 -11.61
CA ASP A 238 -10.88 -3.00 -11.62
C ASP A 238 -10.67 -3.56 -13.03
N TYR A 239 -9.57 -4.27 -13.23
CA TYR A 239 -9.17 -4.80 -14.54
C TYR A 239 -8.33 -6.06 -14.38
N TYR A 240 -7.99 -6.69 -15.51
CA TYR A 240 -7.19 -7.91 -15.53
C TYR A 240 -5.92 -7.74 -16.36
N ILE A 241 -4.81 -8.29 -15.84
CA ILE A 241 -3.58 -8.53 -16.59
C ILE A 241 -3.39 -10.03 -16.66
N GLY A 242 -3.68 -10.63 -17.84
CA GLY A 242 -3.78 -12.07 -17.96
C GLY A 242 -4.79 -12.68 -16.98
N ASN A 243 -4.32 -13.52 -16.07
CA ASN A 243 -5.16 -14.15 -15.03
C ASN A 243 -5.13 -13.41 -13.68
N CYS A 244 -4.38 -12.32 -13.56
CA CYS A 244 -4.32 -11.52 -12.37
C CYS A 244 -5.42 -10.46 -12.38
N HIS A 245 -6.28 -10.46 -11.37
CA HIS A 245 -7.25 -9.41 -11.14
C HIS A 245 -6.56 -8.24 -10.43
N VAL A 246 -6.51 -7.06 -11.02
CA VAL A 246 -5.93 -5.85 -10.43
C VAL A 246 -7.04 -4.94 -9.93
N VAL A 247 -6.97 -4.55 -8.66
CA VAL A 247 -8.04 -3.77 -8.01
C VAL A 247 -7.46 -2.66 -7.15
N ALA A 248 -7.97 -1.45 -7.34
CA ALA A 248 -7.81 -0.34 -6.41
C ALA A 248 -9.18 0.12 -5.91
N ASN A 249 -9.32 0.26 -4.58
CA ASN A 249 -10.56 0.72 -3.96
C ASN A 249 -10.26 1.74 -2.86
N PRO A 250 -9.67 2.91 -3.22
CA PRO A 250 -9.32 3.94 -2.26
C PRO A 250 -10.55 4.66 -1.72
N PHE A 251 -10.52 5.00 -0.42
CA PHE A 251 -11.45 5.97 0.13
C PHE A 251 -11.12 7.38 -0.40
N GLY A 252 -9.85 7.72 -0.41
CA GLY A 252 -9.34 9.00 -0.84
C GLY A 252 -9.64 10.12 0.17
N TYR A 253 -9.52 11.36 -0.28
CA TYR A 253 -10.00 12.49 0.49
C TYR A 253 -11.52 12.56 0.46
N TYR A 254 -12.09 13.31 1.40
CA TYR A 254 -13.55 13.38 1.55
C TYR A 254 -14.26 13.70 0.23
N ASN A 255 -15.21 12.85 -0.14
CA ASN A 255 -16.04 12.90 -1.36
C ASN A 255 -15.33 12.57 -2.70
N GLU A 256 -14.07 12.21 -2.73
CA GLU A 256 -13.40 11.89 -4.00
C GLU A 256 -14.05 10.69 -4.71
N ASN A 257 -14.34 9.62 -3.98
CA ASN A 257 -14.88 8.37 -4.56
C ASN A 257 -16.33 8.07 -4.18
N GLY A 258 -17.02 9.00 -3.53
CA GLY A 258 -18.44 8.88 -3.17
C GLY A 258 -18.76 7.70 -2.23
N MET A 259 -17.77 7.21 -1.49
CA MET A 259 -17.90 6.02 -0.63
C MET A 259 -18.87 6.31 0.52
N LYS A 260 -19.84 5.39 0.72
CA LYS A 260 -20.86 5.54 1.75
C LYS A 260 -20.41 4.90 3.07
N LEU A 261 -20.30 5.70 4.12
CA LEU A 261 -19.96 5.24 5.48
C LEU A 261 -21.12 4.52 6.22
N THR A 262 -22.27 4.37 5.57
CA THR A 262 -23.44 3.66 6.12
C THR A 262 -23.32 2.13 6.04
N GLN A 263 -22.43 1.62 5.18
CA GLN A 263 -22.16 0.19 4.95
C GLN A 263 -20.73 -0.14 5.36
N PRO A 264 -20.39 -1.43 5.56
CA PRO A 264 -19.00 -1.83 5.75
C PRO A 264 -18.13 -1.35 4.59
N ILE A 265 -17.01 -0.68 4.92
CA ILE A 265 -16.07 -0.15 3.92
C ILE A 265 -15.36 -1.29 3.18
N GLY A 266 -14.93 -0.99 1.97
CA GLY A 266 -14.14 -1.91 1.16
C GLY A 266 -14.98 -2.71 0.14
N LYS A 267 -14.34 -2.99 -1.00
CA LYS A 267 -14.88 -3.80 -2.10
C LYS A 267 -14.63 -5.28 -1.83
N ILE A 268 -15.61 -6.13 -2.01
CA ILE A 268 -15.47 -7.59 -1.87
C ILE A 268 -14.91 -8.16 -3.18
N ILE A 269 -13.84 -8.95 -3.06
CA ILE A 269 -13.21 -9.69 -4.18
C ILE A 269 -13.03 -11.14 -3.76
N GLU A 270 -13.28 -12.06 -4.68
CA GLU A 270 -13.10 -13.50 -4.50
C GLU A 270 -11.84 -13.98 -5.23
N VAL A 271 -11.04 -14.84 -4.55
CA VAL A 271 -9.80 -15.44 -5.07
C VAL A 271 -9.85 -16.96 -5.01
#